data_be6d20a1f0443e27310b043a0de2604e
#
_entry.id   be6d20a1f0443e27310b043a0de2604e
#
_cell.length_a   1.000
_cell.length_b   1.000
_cell.length_c   1.000
_cell.angle_alpha   90.00
_cell.angle_beta   90.00
_cell.angle_gamma   90.00
#
_symmetry.space_group_name_H-M   'P 1'
#
loop_
_entity.id
_entity.type
_entity.pdbx_description
1 polymer ?
#
loop_
_entity_poly.entity_id
_entity_poly.type
_entity_poly.pdbx_seq_one_letter_code
_entity_poly.pdbx_strand_id
1 'polypeptide(L)'
;MATIKQIAEMAGVSRGTVDRVLNNRGSVNANTAARVREIAEKLNYKPNKAGLMLAAQKKNLKIGVILFPIPIRFFSEVLEGVNAKAKELSAYNFTVLIRQVPFDETEQFNTMEALLAEGVNGLVIAPFNSLYIAAEIDRLTEMNIPVITVNTDILSRRIAYVGSNYRLSGQTAAGLVSLMTFGEIHIGIVTGSSHVLCHSDRIEGFTSTLSEKGERIHIVETIENHDDDNESYEKVKEMLASHPEINVLYFAAGGVAGGCRAAVESGRIDAMRIFTYDCVPSTKKSAR
;
A
#
# COMPACT_ATOMS: atom_id res chain seq x y z
N MET A 1 17.64 -26.51 15.39
CA MET A 1 16.81 -26.03 14.26
C MET A 1 16.59 -27.22 13.34
N ALA A 2 15.35 -27.54 12.98
CA ALA A 2 15.04 -28.67 12.10
C ALA A 2 15.67 -28.46 10.71
N THR A 3 16.06 -29.55 10.05
CA THR A 3 16.74 -29.52 8.76
C THR A 3 15.97 -30.35 7.72
N ILE A 4 16.15 -30.01 6.44
CA ILE A 4 15.61 -30.83 5.32
C ILE A 4 16.05 -32.30 5.43
N LYS A 5 17.25 -32.54 5.96
CA LYS A 5 17.76 -33.91 6.18
C LYS A 5 16.89 -34.69 7.18
N GLN A 6 16.59 -34.08 8.31
CA GLN A 6 15.73 -34.71 9.33
C GLN A 6 14.31 -34.98 8.81
N ILE A 7 13.72 -34.01 8.07
CA ILE A 7 12.41 -34.22 7.45
C ILE A 7 12.46 -35.38 6.45
N ALA A 8 13.49 -35.47 5.63
CA ALA A 8 13.67 -36.52 4.65
C ALA A 8 13.78 -37.93 5.31
N GLU A 9 14.56 -38.03 6.39
CA GLU A 9 14.71 -39.26 7.18
C GLU A 9 13.38 -39.67 7.80
N MET A 10 12.66 -38.77 8.44
CA MET A 10 11.35 -39.04 9.07
C MET A 10 10.25 -39.36 8.06
N ALA A 11 10.28 -38.72 6.90
CA ALA A 11 9.32 -38.96 5.82
C ALA A 11 9.67 -40.18 4.96
N GLY A 12 10.86 -40.77 5.11
CA GLY A 12 11.32 -41.87 4.28
C GLY A 12 11.49 -41.54 2.81
N VAL A 13 11.93 -40.31 2.51
CA VAL A 13 12.09 -39.77 1.14
C VAL A 13 13.44 -39.11 0.95
N SER A 14 13.81 -38.81 -0.30
CA SER A 14 15.04 -38.06 -0.59
C SER A 14 14.92 -36.58 -0.17
N ARG A 15 16.05 -35.94 0.13
CA ARG A 15 16.11 -34.48 0.38
C ARG A 15 15.53 -33.68 -0.78
N GLY A 16 15.75 -34.14 -2.03
CA GLY A 16 15.20 -33.51 -3.23
C GLY A 16 13.66 -33.63 -3.30
N THR A 17 13.07 -34.69 -2.75
CA THR A 17 11.62 -34.81 -2.64
C THR A 17 11.07 -33.84 -1.62
N VAL A 18 11.72 -33.70 -0.44
CA VAL A 18 11.35 -32.71 0.57
C VAL A 18 11.44 -31.28 0.00
N ASP A 19 12.53 -30.97 -0.69
CA ASP A 19 12.72 -29.65 -1.33
C ASP A 19 11.61 -29.34 -2.34
N ARG A 20 11.27 -30.31 -3.20
CA ARG A 20 10.15 -30.16 -4.16
C ARG A 20 8.81 -29.91 -3.48
N VAL A 21 8.51 -30.63 -2.40
CA VAL A 21 7.26 -30.47 -1.66
C VAL A 21 7.19 -29.11 -0.96
N LEU A 22 8.23 -28.73 -0.24
CA LEU A 22 8.26 -27.50 0.54
C LEU A 22 8.30 -26.24 -0.33
N ASN A 23 8.87 -26.33 -1.53
CA ASN A 23 8.95 -25.22 -2.50
C ASN A 23 7.91 -25.33 -3.64
N ASN A 24 6.93 -26.26 -3.54
CA ASN A 24 5.91 -26.52 -4.56
C ASN A 24 6.49 -26.71 -5.98
N ARG A 25 7.62 -27.41 -6.10
CA ARG A 25 8.31 -27.65 -7.37
C ARG A 25 8.08 -29.09 -7.87
N GLY A 26 7.53 -29.21 -9.08
CA GLY A 26 7.32 -30.49 -9.73
C GLY A 26 6.24 -31.37 -9.09
N SER A 27 5.91 -32.48 -9.74
CA SER A 27 4.91 -33.43 -9.26
C SER A 27 5.49 -34.36 -8.20
N VAL A 28 4.93 -34.32 -7.00
CA VAL A 28 5.17 -35.31 -5.94
C VAL A 28 3.81 -35.93 -5.60
N ASN A 29 3.77 -37.23 -5.37
CA ASN A 29 2.55 -37.95 -4.95
C ASN A 29 1.89 -37.21 -3.77
N ALA A 30 0.56 -37.03 -3.82
CA ALA A 30 -0.19 -36.25 -2.85
C ALA A 30 0.00 -36.74 -1.40
N ASN A 31 0.00 -38.08 -1.17
CA ASN A 31 0.20 -38.64 0.15
C ASN A 31 1.62 -38.36 0.68
N THR A 32 2.62 -38.46 -0.18
CA THR A 32 4.01 -38.11 0.16
C THR A 32 4.15 -36.63 0.48
N ALA A 33 3.51 -35.75 -0.30
CA ALA A 33 3.53 -34.33 -0.07
C ALA A 33 2.85 -33.94 1.26
N ALA A 34 1.69 -34.53 1.57
CA ALA A 34 1.00 -34.34 2.83
C ALA A 34 1.87 -34.76 4.03
N ARG A 35 2.48 -35.94 3.97
CA ARG A 35 3.36 -36.46 5.02
C ARG A 35 4.59 -35.56 5.26
N VAL A 36 5.21 -35.09 4.20
CA VAL A 36 6.36 -34.17 4.31
C VAL A 36 5.97 -32.86 4.96
N ARG A 37 4.82 -32.28 4.59
CA ARG A 37 4.31 -31.04 5.20
C ARG A 37 3.98 -31.22 6.69
N GLU A 38 3.29 -32.29 7.05
CA GLU A 38 2.97 -32.63 8.45
C GLU A 38 4.23 -32.75 9.31
N ILE A 39 5.27 -33.44 8.83
CA ILE A 39 6.55 -33.57 9.54
C ILE A 39 7.26 -32.22 9.65
N ALA A 40 7.27 -31.41 8.59
CA ALA A 40 7.87 -30.08 8.61
C ALA A 40 7.18 -29.18 9.66
N GLU A 41 5.86 -29.24 9.75
CA GLU A 41 5.06 -28.51 10.73
C GLU A 41 5.34 -28.97 12.16
N LYS A 42 5.31 -30.29 12.41
CA LYS A 42 5.64 -30.89 13.72
C LYS A 42 7.03 -30.50 14.21
N LEU A 43 7.98 -30.40 13.30
CA LEU A 43 9.36 -29.98 13.61
C LEU A 43 9.53 -28.47 13.68
N ASN A 44 8.49 -27.70 13.46
CA ASN A 44 8.54 -26.23 13.33
C ASN A 44 9.67 -25.77 12.37
N TYR A 45 9.75 -26.48 11.22
CA TYR A 45 10.81 -26.22 10.25
C TYR A 45 10.62 -24.85 9.62
N LYS A 46 11.67 -24.05 9.69
CA LYS A 46 11.77 -22.77 8.95
C LYS A 46 12.94 -22.85 7.97
N PRO A 47 12.73 -22.50 6.70
CA PRO A 47 13.82 -22.44 5.74
C PRO A 47 14.98 -21.60 6.24
N ASN A 48 16.21 -22.06 6.08
CA ASN A 48 17.38 -21.29 6.45
C ASN A 48 17.55 -20.11 5.46
N LYS A 49 17.25 -18.90 5.93
CA LYS A 49 17.37 -17.68 5.13
C LYS A 49 18.75 -17.51 4.51
N ALA A 50 19.82 -17.83 5.24
CA ALA A 50 21.18 -17.74 4.73
C ALA A 50 21.43 -18.73 3.57
N GLY A 51 20.92 -19.95 3.67
CA GLY A 51 20.99 -20.94 2.59
C GLY A 51 20.18 -20.54 1.35
N LEU A 52 19.00 -19.95 1.54
CA LEU A 52 18.19 -19.42 0.44
C LEU A 52 18.90 -18.24 -0.24
N MET A 53 19.47 -17.31 0.53
CA MET A 53 20.23 -16.19 -0.01
C MET A 53 21.47 -16.62 -0.76
N LEU A 54 22.23 -17.61 -0.24
CA LEU A 54 23.38 -18.17 -0.94
C LEU A 54 23.00 -18.86 -2.26
N ALA A 55 21.85 -19.54 -2.31
CA ALA A 55 21.31 -20.12 -3.54
C ALA A 55 20.85 -19.04 -4.54
N ALA A 56 20.24 -17.95 -4.04
CA ALA A 56 19.83 -16.80 -4.84
C ALA A 56 21.02 -16.01 -5.40
N GLN A 57 22.11 -15.91 -4.65
CA GLN A 57 23.34 -15.23 -5.06
C GLN A 57 23.90 -15.76 -6.39
N LYS A 58 23.70 -17.06 -6.67
CA LYS A 58 24.12 -17.68 -7.94
C LYS A 58 23.25 -17.28 -9.13
N LYS A 59 22.07 -16.69 -8.90
CA LYS A 59 21.07 -16.42 -9.95
C LYS A 59 21.05 -14.99 -10.45
N ASN A 60 21.77 -14.06 -9.81
CA ASN A 60 21.77 -12.63 -10.15
C ASN A 60 20.33 -12.09 -10.35
N LEU A 61 19.53 -12.18 -9.31
CA LEU A 61 18.11 -11.84 -9.39
C LEU A 61 17.91 -10.32 -9.46
N LYS A 62 17.02 -9.90 -10.35
CA LYS A 62 16.63 -8.49 -10.51
C LYS A 62 15.22 -8.26 -9.99
N ILE A 63 15.04 -7.20 -9.20
CA ILE A 63 13.73 -6.78 -8.66
C ILE A 63 13.44 -5.40 -9.21
N GLY A 64 12.33 -5.25 -9.94
CA GLY A 64 11.80 -3.96 -10.34
C GLY A 64 11.02 -3.31 -9.18
N VAL A 65 11.17 -2.01 -9.00
CA VAL A 65 10.39 -1.23 -8.05
C VAL A 65 9.81 -0.02 -8.76
N ILE A 66 8.47 0.11 -8.76
CA ILE A 66 7.75 1.23 -9.37
C ILE A 66 7.02 1.99 -8.27
N LEU A 67 7.37 3.25 -8.09
CA LEU A 67 6.76 4.16 -7.12
C LEU A 67 6.29 5.43 -7.83
N PHE A 68 5.39 6.19 -7.19
CA PHE A 68 5.04 7.52 -7.66
C PHE A 68 6.16 8.52 -7.38
N PRO A 69 6.26 9.63 -8.14
CA PRO A 69 7.34 10.58 -8.04
C PRO A 69 7.32 11.35 -6.71
N ILE A 70 8.49 11.85 -6.35
CA ILE A 70 8.73 12.61 -5.13
C ILE A 70 8.32 14.08 -5.31
N PRO A 71 7.10 14.51 -5.30
CA PRO A 71 6.73 15.63 -4.44
C PRO A 71 5.93 15.16 -3.24
N ILE A 72 5.40 13.94 -3.28
CA ILE A 72 4.68 13.36 -2.13
C ILE A 72 5.72 12.87 -1.14
N ARG A 73 5.94 13.62 -0.08
CA ARG A 73 6.97 13.36 0.94
C ARG A 73 6.87 11.97 1.56
N PHE A 74 5.69 11.39 1.59
CA PHE A 74 5.48 10.00 1.99
C PHE A 74 6.35 9.04 1.18
N PHE A 75 6.38 9.18 -0.14
CA PHE A 75 7.18 8.30 -1.00
C PHE A 75 8.69 8.53 -0.89
N SER A 76 9.16 9.68 -0.39
CA SER A 76 10.59 9.85 -0.12
C SER A 76 11.08 8.92 1.00
N GLU A 77 10.31 8.76 2.08
CA GLU A 77 10.63 7.84 3.17
C GLU A 77 10.56 6.37 2.70
N VAL A 78 9.57 6.02 1.87
CA VAL A 78 9.48 4.69 1.24
C VAL A 78 10.71 4.43 0.37
N LEU A 79 11.12 5.41 -0.45
CA LEU A 79 12.30 5.28 -1.32
C LEU A 79 13.60 5.13 -0.52
N GLU A 80 13.76 5.84 0.60
CA GLU A 80 14.89 5.65 1.51
C GLU A 80 14.95 4.20 2.02
N GLY A 81 13.82 3.64 2.44
CA GLY A 81 13.72 2.25 2.86
C GLY A 81 14.06 1.26 1.74
N VAL A 82 13.57 1.51 0.53
CA VAL A 82 13.89 0.70 -0.66
C VAL A 82 15.38 0.76 -0.97
N ASN A 83 16.01 1.95 -0.96
CA ASN A 83 17.43 2.11 -1.21
C ASN A 83 18.30 1.42 -0.15
N ALA A 84 17.93 1.55 1.12
CA ALA A 84 18.63 0.85 2.22
C ALA A 84 18.57 -0.67 2.01
N LYS A 85 17.40 -1.21 1.64
CA LYS A 85 17.23 -2.64 1.38
C LYS A 85 17.93 -3.08 0.11
N ALA A 86 17.93 -2.27 -0.94
CA ALA A 86 18.68 -2.53 -2.18
C ALA A 86 20.20 -2.66 -1.90
N LYS A 87 20.75 -1.77 -1.06
CA LYS A 87 22.15 -1.83 -0.62
C LYS A 87 22.46 -3.12 0.15
N GLU A 88 21.57 -3.53 1.06
CA GLU A 88 21.72 -4.81 1.78
C GLU A 88 21.70 -6.00 0.82
N LEU A 89 20.74 -6.02 -0.12
CA LEU A 89 20.53 -7.11 -1.05
C LEU A 89 21.65 -7.22 -2.10
N SER A 90 22.35 -6.13 -2.41
CA SER A 90 23.47 -6.15 -3.34
C SER A 90 24.61 -7.09 -2.90
N ALA A 91 24.83 -7.24 -1.59
CA ALA A 91 25.78 -8.20 -1.02
C ALA A 91 25.44 -9.66 -1.34
N TYR A 92 24.21 -9.94 -1.74
CA TYR A 92 23.69 -11.26 -2.12
C TYR A 92 23.42 -11.38 -3.62
N ASN A 93 24.03 -10.49 -4.42
CA ASN A 93 23.92 -10.48 -5.89
C ASN A 93 22.49 -10.25 -6.40
N PHE A 94 21.68 -9.46 -5.64
CA PHE A 94 20.42 -8.92 -6.13
C PHE A 94 20.64 -7.54 -6.72
N THR A 95 20.00 -7.26 -7.83
CA THR A 95 19.92 -5.93 -8.42
C THR A 95 18.51 -5.36 -8.23
N VAL A 96 18.39 -4.18 -7.68
CA VAL A 96 17.08 -3.48 -7.54
C VAL A 96 17.04 -2.34 -8.55
N LEU A 97 16.06 -2.37 -9.44
CA LEU A 97 15.83 -1.39 -10.49
C LEU A 97 14.67 -0.50 -10.08
N ILE A 98 14.94 0.72 -9.64
CA ILE A 98 13.92 1.63 -9.14
C ILE A 98 13.48 2.57 -10.27
N ARG A 99 12.17 2.73 -10.46
CA ARG A 99 11.55 3.68 -11.37
C ARG A 99 10.53 4.52 -10.60
N GLN A 100 10.54 5.80 -10.85
CA GLN A 100 9.51 6.72 -10.39
C GLN A 100 8.70 7.16 -11.61
N VAL A 101 7.39 6.96 -11.54
CA VAL A 101 6.49 7.11 -12.68
C VAL A 101 5.39 8.07 -12.30
N PRO A 102 5.05 9.07 -13.13
CA PRO A 102 3.90 9.93 -12.92
C PRO A 102 2.64 9.12 -12.62
N PHE A 103 1.65 9.75 -12.00
CA PHE A 103 0.37 9.12 -11.75
C PHE A 103 -0.43 9.03 -13.05
N ASP A 104 0.02 8.11 -13.92
CA ASP A 104 -0.52 7.87 -15.25
C ASP A 104 -0.48 6.35 -15.56
N GLU A 105 -1.60 5.83 -16.02
CA GLU A 105 -1.79 4.41 -16.31
C GLU A 105 -0.84 3.91 -17.42
N THR A 106 -0.73 4.68 -18.49
CA THR A 106 0.06 4.34 -19.68
C THR A 106 1.56 4.34 -19.35
N GLU A 107 2.02 5.37 -18.65
CA GLU A 107 3.41 5.47 -18.20
C GLU A 107 3.77 4.32 -17.24
N GLN A 108 2.84 3.96 -16.36
CA GLN A 108 3.07 2.83 -15.45
C GLN A 108 3.17 1.51 -16.19
N PHE A 109 2.26 1.24 -17.14
CA PHE A 109 2.30 0.05 -17.97
C PHE A 109 3.60 -0.02 -18.79
N ASN A 110 3.97 1.05 -19.48
CA ASN A 110 5.20 1.12 -20.26
C ASN A 110 6.45 0.85 -19.41
N THR A 111 6.45 1.33 -18.17
CA THR A 111 7.53 1.07 -17.21
C THR A 111 7.57 -0.38 -16.76
N MET A 112 6.42 -1.03 -16.57
CA MET A 112 6.37 -2.47 -16.30
C MET A 112 6.99 -3.27 -17.43
N GLU A 113 6.61 -2.98 -18.68
CA GLU A 113 7.16 -3.64 -19.88
C GLU A 113 8.68 -3.38 -20.04
N ALA A 114 9.15 -2.16 -19.79
CA ALA A 114 10.58 -1.86 -19.84
C ALA A 114 11.38 -2.66 -18.80
N LEU A 115 10.88 -2.77 -17.57
CA LEU A 115 11.52 -3.59 -16.53
C LEU A 115 11.52 -5.09 -16.89
N LEU A 116 10.46 -5.58 -17.54
CA LEU A 116 10.43 -6.95 -18.06
C LEU A 116 11.52 -7.17 -19.12
N ALA A 117 11.68 -6.24 -20.05
CA ALA A 117 12.74 -6.29 -21.06
C ALA A 117 14.14 -6.24 -20.45
N GLU A 118 14.31 -5.57 -19.29
CA GLU A 118 15.53 -5.57 -18.50
C GLU A 118 15.76 -6.91 -17.74
N GLY A 119 14.79 -7.82 -17.76
CA GLY A 119 14.88 -9.16 -17.20
C GLY A 119 14.65 -9.21 -15.68
N VAL A 120 13.71 -8.45 -15.14
CA VAL A 120 13.32 -8.55 -13.73
C VAL A 120 12.68 -9.90 -13.41
N ASN A 121 12.94 -10.40 -12.21
CA ASN A 121 12.42 -11.66 -11.71
C ASN A 121 11.26 -11.50 -10.72
N GLY A 122 10.91 -10.29 -10.40
CA GLY A 122 9.79 -9.89 -9.56
C GLY A 122 9.61 -8.39 -9.55
N LEU A 123 8.42 -7.94 -9.21
CA LEU A 123 8.04 -6.53 -9.21
C LEU A 123 7.44 -6.12 -7.87
N VAL A 124 7.82 -4.93 -7.42
CA VAL A 124 7.19 -4.21 -6.31
C VAL A 124 6.60 -2.93 -6.88
N ILE A 125 5.31 -2.68 -6.70
CA ILE A 125 4.62 -1.57 -7.36
C ILE A 125 3.61 -0.90 -6.42
N ALA A 126 3.57 0.44 -6.43
CA ALA A 126 2.42 1.22 -5.99
C ALA A 126 1.50 1.38 -7.22
N PRO A 127 0.41 0.59 -7.35
CA PRO A 127 -0.33 0.51 -8.60
C PRO A 127 -1.29 1.69 -8.80
N PHE A 128 -1.41 2.14 -10.05
CA PHE A 128 -2.57 2.89 -10.53
C PHE A 128 -3.78 1.95 -10.55
N ASN A 129 -4.86 2.31 -9.88
CA ASN A 129 -6.02 1.44 -9.74
C ASN A 129 -6.89 1.47 -11.01
N SER A 130 -6.59 0.58 -11.94
CA SER A 130 -7.36 0.35 -13.15
C SER A 130 -7.42 -1.12 -13.54
N LEU A 131 -8.41 -1.49 -14.34
CA LEU A 131 -8.53 -2.86 -14.88
C LEU A 131 -7.34 -3.23 -15.76
N TYR A 132 -6.74 -2.26 -16.43
CA TYR A 132 -5.61 -2.48 -17.32
C TYR A 132 -4.35 -2.87 -16.54
N ILE A 133 -4.02 -2.13 -15.49
CA ILE A 133 -2.89 -2.45 -14.60
C ILE A 133 -3.15 -3.76 -13.83
N ALA A 134 -4.40 -4.01 -13.40
CA ALA A 134 -4.76 -5.27 -12.76
C ALA A 134 -4.52 -6.47 -13.70
N ALA A 135 -4.95 -6.38 -14.95
CA ALA A 135 -4.74 -7.42 -15.96
C ALA A 135 -3.24 -7.65 -16.24
N GLU A 136 -2.44 -6.58 -16.25
CA GLU A 136 -1.00 -6.69 -16.42
C GLU A 136 -0.33 -7.40 -15.24
N ILE A 137 -0.71 -7.10 -14.02
CA ILE A 137 -0.23 -7.83 -12.82
C ILE A 137 -0.61 -9.31 -12.90
N ASP A 138 -1.83 -9.63 -13.36
CA ASP A 138 -2.28 -11.01 -13.54
C ASP A 138 -1.45 -11.74 -14.59
N ARG A 139 -1.16 -11.10 -15.73
CA ARG A 139 -0.29 -11.62 -16.79
C ARG A 139 1.12 -11.93 -16.26
N LEU A 140 1.72 -11.01 -15.50
CA LEU A 140 3.04 -11.21 -14.90
C LEU A 140 3.06 -12.42 -13.96
N THR A 141 2.03 -12.56 -13.16
CA THR A 141 1.88 -13.70 -12.23
C THR A 141 1.79 -15.02 -13.01
N GLU A 142 1.06 -15.07 -14.13
CA GLU A 142 1.00 -16.23 -15.02
C GLU A 142 2.36 -16.56 -15.66
N MET A 143 3.18 -15.55 -15.92
CA MET A 143 4.56 -15.71 -16.39
C MET A 143 5.54 -16.12 -15.27
N ASN A 144 5.07 -16.39 -14.05
CA ASN A 144 5.88 -16.65 -12.87
C ASN A 144 6.79 -15.48 -12.45
N ILE A 145 6.38 -14.25 -12.72
CA ILE A 145 6.99 -13.03 -12.23
C ILE A 145 6.11 -12.51 -11.07
N PRO A 146 6.49 -12.78 -9.81
CA PRO A 146 5.69 -12.38 -8.66
C PRO A 146 5.61 -10.87 -8.54
N VAL A 147 4.41 -10.36 -8.25
CA VAL A 147 4.16 -8.94 -8.00
C VAL A 147 3.74 -8.74 -6.55
N ILE A 148 4.33 -7.77 -5.89
CA ILE A 148 3.93 -7.27 -4.57
C ILE A 148 3.45 -5.84 -4.74
N THR A 149 2.27 -5.52 -4.23
CA THR A 149 1.78 -4.15 -4.17
C THR A 149 2.18 -3.47 -2.86
N VAL A 150 2.49 -2.18 -2.92
CA VAL A 150 2.93 -1.40 -1.75
C VAL A 150 2.14 -0.09 -1.64
N ASN A 151 1.90 0.35 -0.42
CA ASN A 151 1.14 1.54 -0.07
C ASN A 151 -0.33 1.48 -0.52
N THR A 152 -0.62 1.55 -1.80
CA THR A 152 -1.96 1.33 -2.37
C THR A 152 -2.05 -0.07 -2.95
N ASP A 153 -3.25 -0.61 -3.00
CA ASP A 153 -3.51 -1.97 -3.49
C ASP A 153 -4.33 -1.95 -4.79
N ILE A 154 -4.51 -3.12 -5.38
CA ILE A 154 -5.34 -3.35 -6.56
C ILE A 154 -5.87 -4.78 -6.55
N LEU A 155 -7.11 -4.97 -6.97
CA LEU A 155 -7.69 -6.31 -7.08
C LEU A 155 -7.05 -7.07 -8.24
N SER A 156 -6.11 -7.96 -7.94
CA SER A 156 -5.32 -8.73 -8.92
C SER A 156 -4.72 -9.98 -8.27
N ARG A 157 -4.05 -10.81 -9.08
CA ARG A 157 -3.32 -12.02 -8.63
C ARG A 157 -1.94 -11.72 -8.02
N ARG A 158 -1.72 -10.51 -7.51
CA ARG A 158 -0.51 -10.21 -6.75
C ARG A 158 -0.29 -11.21 -5.62
N ILE A 159 0.97 -11.49 -5.28
CA ILE A 159 1.29 -12.47 -4.23
C ILE A 159 1.15 -11.91 -2.81
N ALA A 160 1.29 -10.60 -2.63
CA ALA A 160 1.16 -9.93 -1.35
C ALA A 160 0.88 -8.43 -1.53
N TYR A 161 0.31 -7.84 -0.50
CA TYR A 161 0.20 -6.41 -0.30
C TYR A 161 0.97 -5.99 0.96
N VAL A 162 1.72 -4.91 0.87
CA VAL A 162 2.44 -4.30 1.99
C VAL A 162 1.98 -2.86 2.17
N GLY A 163 1.18 -2.62 3.18
CA GLY A 163 0.59 -1.31 3.46
C GLY A 163 -0.34 -1.35 4.67
N SER A 164 -1.00 -0.23 4.93
CA SER A 164 -1.99 -0.12 5.99
C SER A 164 -3.35 -0.69 5.55
N ASN A 165 -4.18 -1.09 6.51
CA ASN A 165 -5.58 -1.35 6.26
C ASN A 165 -6.32 0.01 6.21
N TYR A 166 -6.46 0.56 5.01
CA TYR A 166 -7.01 1.91 4.83
C TYR A 166 -8.49 2.01 5.16
N ARG A 167 -9.27 0.95 4.93
CA ARG A 167 -10.66 0.89 5.36
C ARG A 167 -10.77 0.99 6.89
N LEU A 168 -9.96 0.21 7.62
CA LEU A 168 -9.92 0.28 9.09
C LEU A 168 -9.44 1.66 9.57
N SER A 169 -8.50 2.29 8.87
CA SER A 169 -8.05 3.63 9.22
C SER A 169 -9.16 4.68 9.04
N GLY A 170 -9.97 4.56 7.99
CA GLY A 170 -11.18 5.37 7.82
C GLY A 170 -12.20 5.18 8.94
N GLN A 171 -12.47 3.93 9.32
CA GLN A 171 -13.35 3.60 10.46
C GLN A 171 -12.84 4.22 11.77
N THR A 172 -11.52 4.17 11.99
CA THR A 172 -10.89 4.80 13.18
C THR A 172 -11.09 6.30 13.18
N ALA A 173 -10.89 6.97 12.03
CA ALA A 173 -11.12 8.41 11.90
C ALA A 173 -12.59 8.78 12.17
N ALA A 174 -13.55 8.01 11.67
CA ALA A 174 -14.97 8.19 11.96
C ALA A 174 -15.29 8.05 13.45
N GLY A 175 -14.66 7.09 14.13
CA GLY A 175 -14.74 6.95 15.58
C GLY A 175 -14.23 8.20 16.31
N LEU A 176 -13.08 8.74 15.90
CA LEU A 176 -12.52 9.96 16.49
C LEU A 176 -13.41 11.19 16.24
N VAL A 177 -13.94 11.37 15.03
CA VAL A 177 -14.90 12.43 14.72
C VAL A 177 -16.09 12.36 15.68
N SER A 178 -16.68 11.17 15.87
CA SER A 178 -17.83 10.97 16.75
C SER A 178 -17.53 11.25 18.22
N LEU A 179 -16.31 11.02 18.67
CA LEU A 179 -15.89 11.23 20.06
C LEU A 179 -15.46 12.67 20.35
N MET A 180 -14.90 13.37 19.36
CA MET A 180 -14.27 14.69 19.53
C MET A 180 -15.15 15.84 19.07
N THR A 181 -16.31 15.57 18.46
CA THR A 181 -17.23 16.59 17.97
C THR A 181 -18.60 16.44 18.61
N PHE A 182 -19.18 17.56 19.03
CA PHE A 182 -20.48 17.61 19.71
C PHE A 182 -21.51 18.39 18.88
N GLY A 183 -22.80 18.11 19.09
CA GLY A 183 -23.89 18.72 18.34
C GLY A 183 -23.99 18.17 16.91
N GLU A 184 -24.54 18.99 16.02
CA GLU A 184 -24.62 18.67 14.58
C GLU A 184 -23.22 18.70 13.96
N ILE A 185 -22.92 17.69 13.15
CA ILE A 185 -21.61 17.50 12.52
C ILE A 185 -21.78 17.57 11.02
N HIS A 186 -21.22 18.60 10.42
CA HIS A 186 -21.23 18.85 8.97
C HIS A 186 -19.82 18.69 8.43
N ILE A 187 -19.61 17.68 7.60
CA ILE A 187 -18.27 17.23 7.17
C ILE A 187 -18.02 17.59 5.71
N GLY A 188 -16.94 18.32 5.46
CA GLY A 188 -16.28 18.39 4.17
C GLY A 188 -15.19 17.34 4.06
N ILE A 189 -15.25 16.48 3.03
CA ILE A 189 -14.23 15.47 2.75
C ILE A 189 -13.29 15.98 1.68
N VAL A 190 -11.98 15.90 1.94
CA VAL A 190 -10.92 16.24 0.99
C VAL A 190 -10.13 14.97 0.69
N THR A 191 -10.10 14.57 -0.58
CA THR A 191 -9.44 13.34 -1.00
C THR A 191 -8.48 13.60 -2.17
N GLY A 192 -7.58 12.67 -2.41
CA GLY A 192 -6.78 12.64 -3.63
C GLY A 192 -7.56 12.01 -4.80
N SER A 193 -6.83 11.44 -5.75
CA SER A 193 -7.46 10.78 -6.91
C SER A 193 -8.23 9.51 -6.50
N SER A 194 -9.40 9.30 -7.08
CA SER A 194 -10.20 8.07 -6.99
C SER A 194 -9.49 6.83 -7.58
N HIS A 195 -8.49 7.04 -8.46
CA HIS A 195 -7.64 5.97 -8.98
C HIS A 195 -6.57 5.49 -7.99
N VAL A 196 -6.52 6.05 -6.78
CA VAL A 196 -5.70 5.56 -5.66
C VAL A 196 -6.60 4.82 -4.68
N LEU A 197 -6.58 3.50 -4.71
CA LEU A 197 -7.51 2.67 -3.93
C LEU A 197 -7.46 2.99 -2.43
N CYS A 198 -6.29 3.33 -1.89
CA CYS A 198 -6.18 3.67 -0.47
C CYS A 198 -7.00 4.90 -0.06
N HIS A 199 -7.24 5.86 -0.97
CA HIS A 199 -8.12 7.01 -0.71
C HIS A 199 -9.59 6.56 -0.66
N SER A 200 -10.02 5.79 -1.65
CA SER A 200 -11.39 5.25 -1.71
C SER A 200 -11.70 4.35 -0.51
N ASP A 201 -10.77 3.48 -0.12
CA ASP A 201 -10.91 2.62 1.05
C ASP A 201 -11.06 3.42 2.35
N ARG A 202 -10.28 4.50 2.53
CA ARG A 202 -10.42 5.40 3.69
C ARG A 202 -11.79 6.04 3.73
N ILE A 203 -12.26 6.56 2.59
CA ILE A 203 -13.59 7.19 2.49
C ILE A 203 -14.68 6.17 2.78
N GLU A 204 -14.61 4.99 2.19
CA GLU A 204 -15.61 3.94 2.41
C GLU A 204 -15.65 3.51 3.88
N GLY A 205 -14.50 3.29 4.51
CA GLY A 205 -14.43 2.99 5.94
C GLY A 205 -14.98 4.10 6.82
N PHE A 206 -14.68 5.36 6.47
CA PHE A 206 -15.15 6.54 7.18
C PHE A 206 -16.67 6.72 7.05
N THR A 207 -17.20 6.75 5.84
CA THR A 207 -18.61 7.02 5.56
C THR A 207 -19.52 5.89 6.06
N SER A 208 -19.13 4.62 5.85
CA SER A 208 -19.90 3.48 6.34
C SER A 208 -20.02 3.48 7.87
N THR A 209 -18.94 3.82 8.58
CA THR A 209 -18.98 3.90 10.05
C THR A 209 -19.82 5.07 10.55
N LEU A 210 -19.78 6.23 9.88
CA LEU A 210 -20.59 7.38 10.27
C LEU A 210 -22.08 7.16 10.05
N SER A 211 -22.46 6.46 8.99
CA SER A 211 -23.87 6.13 8.73
C SER A 211 -24.52 5.30 9.84
N GLU A 212 -23.72 4.55 10.59
CA GLU A 212 -24.17 3.77 11.77
C GLU A 212 -24.30 4.61 13.05
N LYS A 213 -23.75 5.84 13.07
CA LYS A 213 -23.62 6.69 14.27
C LYS A 213 -24.83 7.63 14.51
N GLY A 214 -25.79 7.68 13.60
CA GLY A 214 -27.04 8.42 13.75
C GLY A 214 -27.16 9.69 12.90
N GLU A 215 -28.32 10.33 13.02
CA GLU A 215 -28.79 11.41 12.11
C GLU A 215 -28.09 12.76 12.29
N ARG A 216 -27.27 12.92 13.32
CA ARG A 216 -26.54 14.19 13.60
C ARG A 216 -25.29 14.43 12.77
N ILE A 217 -24.95 13.51 11.85
CA ILE A 217 -23.72 13.57 11.07
C ILE A 217 -24.07 13.65 9.59
N HIS A 218 -23.64 14.72 8.95
CA HIS A 218 -23.94 15.04 7.56
C HIS A 218 -22.65 15.19 6.77
N ILE A 219 -22.47 14.40 5.71
CA ILE A 219 -21.43 14.63 4.72
C ILE A 219 -22.00 15.65 3.74
N VAL A 220 -21.40 16.85 3.72
CA VAL A 220 -21.91 18.01 2.97
C VAL A 220 -21.34 17.98 1.55
N GLU A 221 -20.02 17.84 1.44
CA GLU A 221 -19.34 17.83 0.15
C GLU A 221 -18.08 16.94 0.19
N THR A 222 -17.71 16.41 -0.95
CA THR A 222 -16.46 15.69 -1.16
C THR A 222 -15.74 16.26 -2.36
N ILE A 223 -14.48 16.67 -2.19
CA ILE A 223 -13.63 17.24 -3.25
C ILE A 223 -12.36 16.43 -3.44
N GLU A 224 -11.91 16.31 -4.69
CA GLU A 224 -10.59 15.74 -5.03
C GLU A 224 -9.57 16.88 -5.19
N ASN A 225 -8.35 16.70 -4.65
CA ASN A 225 -7.27 17.69 -4.67
C ASN A 225 -5.95 17.16 -5.27
N HIS A 226 -5.94 15.95 -5.81
CA HIS A 226 -4.78 15.27 -6.40
C HIS A 226 -3.51 15.31 -5.53
N ASP A 227 -3.67 15.34 -4.21
CA ASP A 227 -2.60 15.47 -3.20
C ASP A 227 -1.79 16.79 -3.31
N ASP A 228 -2.29 17.80 -4.04
CA ASP A 228 -1.66 19.10 -4.24
C ASP A 228 -2.15 20.15 -3.23
N ASP A 229 -1.21 20.84 -2.56
CA ASP A 229 -1.52 21.84 -1.54
C ASP A 229 -2.20 23.10 -2.12
N ASN A 230 -1.88 23.50 -3.36
CA ASN A 230 -2.48 24.70 -3.96
C ASN A 230 -3.91 24.40 -4.43
N GLU A 231 -4.10 23.26 -5.10
CA GLU A 231 -5.44 22.79 -5.49
C GLU A 231 -6.33 22.59 -4.27
N SER A 232 -5.80 22.00 -3.21
CA SER A 232 -6.48 21.82 -1.93
C SER A 232 -6.90 23.17 -1.32
N TYR A 233 -6.01 24.17 -1.36
CA TYR A 233 -6.32 25.51 -0.86
C TYR A 233 -7.51 26.12 -1.60
N GLU A 234 -7.48 26.14 -2.94
CA GLU A 234 -8.55 26.77 -3.73
C GLU A 234 -9.88 26.04 -3.55
N LYS A 235 -9.88 24.73 -3.64
CA LYS A 235 -11.11 23.92 -3.51
C LYS A 235 -11.71 23.94 -2.10
N VAL A 236 -10.90 23.87 -1.05
CA VAL A 236 -11.39 23.98 0.33
C VAL A 236 -11.92 25.38 0.61
N LYS A 237 -11.27 26.41 0.09
CA LYS A 237 -11.76 27.79 0.19
C LYS A 237 -13.15 27.96 -0.44
N GLU A 238 -13.34 27.42 -1.64
CA GLU A 238 -14.64 27.41 -2.33
C GLU A 238 -15.69 26.62 -1.56
N MET A 239 -15.37 25.40 -1.12
CA MET A 239 -16.27 24.55 -0.31
C MET A 239 -16.72 25.26 0.97
N LEU A 240 -15.78 25.89 1.71
CA LEU A 240 -16.12 26.59 2.95
C LEU A 240 -16.93 27.88 2.72
N ALA A 241 -16.81 28.50 1.56
CA ALA A 241 -17.63 29.66 1.17
C ALA A 241 -19.05 29.25 0.79
N SER A 242 -19.20 28.12 0.09
CA SER A 242 -20.50 27.56 -0.35
C SER A 242 -21.25 26.89 0.78
N HIS A 243 -20.55 26.33 1.75
CA HIS A 243 -21.09 25.52 2.86
C HIS A 243 -20.64 26.07 4.22
N PRO A 244 -21.23 27.18 4.68
CA PRO A 244 -20.88 27.80 5.96
C PRO A 244 -21.19 26.91 7.19
N GLU A 245 -22.01 25.89 7.05
CA GLU A 245 -22.32 24.90 8.09
C GLU A 245 -21.20 23.91 8.37
N ILE A 246 -20.24 23.69 7.45
CA ILE A 246 -19.14 22.73 7.65
C ILE A 246 -18.34 23.11 8.89
N ASN A 247 -18.25 22.18 9.83
CA ASN A 247 -17.49 22.30 11.08
C ASN A 247 -16.46 21.19 11.27
N VAL A 248 -16.41 20.24 10.34
CA VAL A 248 -15.37 19.19 10.28
C VAL A 248 -14.80 19.13 8.87
N LEU A 249 -13.45 19.11 8.77
CA LEU A 249 -12.73 18.73 7.55
C LEU A 249 -12.04 17.39 7.78
N TYR A 250 -12.28 16.45 6.85
CA TYR A 250 -11.62 15.15 6.85
C TYR A 250 -10.79 14.99 5.60
N PHE A 251 -9.46 14.92 5.78
CA PHE A 251 -8.50 14.68 4.70
C PHE A 251 -8.19 13.20 4.60
N ALA A 252 -8.67 12.53 3.57
CA ALA A 252 -8.39 11.12 3.28
C ALA A 252 -7.04 10.93 2.54
N ALA A 253 -6.43 12.03 2.08
CA ALA A 253 -5.23 12.08 1.24
C ALA A 253 -4.31 13.24 1.62
N GLY A 254 -3.39 13.63 0.71
CA GLY A 254 -2.50 14.80 0.85
C GLY A 254 -3.21 16.15 0.68
N GLY A 255 -2.43 17.22 0.46
CA GLY A 255 -2.97 18.58 0.33
C GLY A 255 -3.41 19.23 1.65
N VAL A 256 -3.01 18.65 2.79
CA VAL A 256 -3.44 19.06 4.13
C VAL A 256 -3.03 20.50 4.44
N ALA A 257 -1.80 20.91 4.07
CA ALA A 257 -1.31 22.26 4.39
C ALA A 257 -2.10 23.34 3.65
N GLY A 258 -2.47 23.09 2.39
CA GLY A 258 -3.31 23.98 1.60
C GLY A 258 -4.70 24.13 2.20
N GLY A 259 -5.36 23.00 2.50
CA GLY A 259 -6.69 23.03 3.09
C GLY A 259 -6.72 23.67 4.49
N CYS A 260 -5.72 23.40 5.33
CA CYS A 260 -5.59 24.09 6.63
C CYS A 260 -5.44 25.60 6.46
N ARG A 261 -4.64 26.05 5.47
CA ARG A 261 -4.50 27.47 5.17
C ARG A 261 -5.84 28.11 4.79
N ALA A 262 -6.61 27.45 3.93
CA ALA A 262 -7.96 27.90 3.56
C ALA A 262 -8.89 27.99 4.79
N ALA A 263 -8.85 27.00 5.69
CA ALA A 263 -9.64 27.00 6.92
C ALA A 263 -9.24 28.16 7.85
N VAL A 264 -7.94 28.46 7.99
CA VAL A 264 -7.48 29.61 8.78
C VAL A 264 -7.95 30.93 8.17
N GLU A 265 -7.78 31.12 6.86
CA GLU A 265 -8.18 32.35 6.16
C GLU A 265 -9.69 32.56 6.12
N SER A 266 -10.50 31.51 6.25
CA SER A 266 -11.95 31.61 6.42
C SER A 266 -12.38 32.25 7.75
N GLY A 267 -11.44 32.42 8.70
CA GLY A 267 -11.72 32.94 10.05
C GLY A 267 -12.50 31.98 10.95
N ARG A 268 -12.67 30.71 10.54
CA ARG A 268 -13.53 29.72 11.23
C ARG A 268 -12.76 28.59 11.91
N ILE A 269 -11.44 28.64 11.86
CA ILE A 269 -10.58 27.54 12.34
C ILE A 269 -10.86 27.14 13.79
N ASP A 270 -11.18 28.07 14.68
CA ASP A 270 -11.46 27.81 16.09
C ASP A 270 -12.78 27.02 16.29
N ALA A 271 -13.73 27.16 15.35
CA ALA A 271 -15.00 26.43 15.34
C ALA A 271 -14.94 25.11 14.58
N MET A 272 -13.82 24.79 13.94
CA MET A 272 -13.68 23.61 13.11
C MET A 272 -12.82 22.52 13.80
N ARG A 273 -13.01 21.29 13.35
CA ARG A 273 -12.11 20.17 13.66
C ARG A 273 -11.57 19.59 12.36
N ILE A 274 -10.26 19.36 12.32
CA ILE A 274 -9.57 18.82 11.15
C ILE A 274 -8.99 17.47 11.50
N PHE A 275 -9.35 16.46 10.71
CA PHE A 275 -8.83 15.10 10.84
C PHE A 275 -8.04 14.76 9.58
N THR A 276 -6.83 14.25 9.78
CA THR A 276 -5.91 13.95 8.68
C THR A 276 -5.04 12.75 9.02
N TYR A 277 -4.34 12.26 8.00
CA TYR A 277 -3.34 11.21 8.09
C TYR A 277 -1.93 11.78 7.89
N ASP A 278 -0.94 10.92 8.06
CA ASP A 278 0.46 11.14 7.74
C ASP A 278 1.08 12.35 8.46
N CYS A 279 1.87 12.03 9.48
CA CYS A 279 2.54 13.04 10.31
C CYS A 279 3.77 13.65 9.61
N VAL A 280 3.60 14.10 8.34
CA VAL A 280 4.64 14.77 7.58
C VAL A 280 4.90 16.19 8.13
N PRO A 281 6.07 16.82 7.87
CA PRO A 281 6.39 18.12 8.45
C PRO A 281 5.42 19.26 8.12
N SER A 282 4.80 19.25 6.93
CA SER A 282 3.73 20.20 6.59
C SER A 282 2.51 20.02 7.49
N THR A 283 2.05 18.78 7.68
CA THR A 283 0.94 18.44 8.60
C THR A 283 1.29 18.81 10.06
N LYS A 284 2.51 18.49 10.52
CA LYS A 284 2.98 18.89 11.88
C LYS A 284 3.00 20.40 12.09
N LYS A 285 3.31 21.17 11.05
CA LYS A 285 3.31 22.63 11.13
C LYS A 285 1.89 23.19 11.19
N SER A 286 0.97 22.58 10.46
CA SER A 286 -0.44 22.98 10.44
C SER A 286 -1.19 22.60 11.74
N ALA A 287 -0.71 21.59 12.47
CA ALA A 287 -1.30 21.13 13.73
C ALA A 287 -0.89 21.96 14.97
N ARG A 288 -0.09 23.00 14.80
CA ARG A 288 0.36 23.94 15.85
C ARG A 288 -0.36 25.27 15.74
#